data_e2b1df39d3bacceebd00a2a62a66528e
#
_entry.id   e2b1df39d3bacceebd00a2a62a66528e
#
_cell.length_a   1.000
_cell.length_b   1.000
_cell.length_c   1.000
_cell.angle_alpha   90.00
_cell.angle_beta   90.00
_cell.angle_gamma   90.00
#
_symmetry.space_group_name_H-M   'P 1'
#
loop_
_entity.id
_entity.type
_entity.pdbx_description
1 polymer ?
#
loop_
_entity_poly.entity_id
_entity_poly.type
_entity_poly.pdbx_seq_one_letter_code
_entity_poly.pdbx_strand_id
1 'polypeptide(L)'
;MDIKHILSMVDHTLLKPETTWEQIKGICDDAMKYHTATVCIPASYVARCKAYMQDKADKVGVCTVIGFPTGYSTTETKVFEAADAVKNGADEVDMVINIGMLKDGRDDEVLAEINAIKKACAGHTLKVIIETCLLTEEEKIRMCDIVS
;
A
#
# COMPACT_ATOMS: atom_id res chain seq x y z
N MET A 1 15.21 -20.68 -10.03
CA MET A 1 14.17 -19.77 -9.46
C MET A 1 13.20 -19.45 -10.58
N ASP A 2 11.91 -19.66 -10.39
CA ASP A 2 10.90 -19.40 -11.43
C ASP A 2 10.57 -17.90 -11.49
N ILE A 3 10.93 -17.25 -12.59
CA ILE A 3 10.69 -15.79 -12.78
C ILE A 3 9.21 -15.46 -12.74
N LYS A 4 8.35 -16.34 -13.28
CA LYS A 4 6.90 -16.11 -13.25
C LYS A 4 6.36 -16.11 -11.83
N HIS A 5 6.86 -16.99 -10.98
CA HIS A 5 6.51 -17.01 -9.56
C HIS A 5 6.95 -15.74 -8.84
N ILE A 6 8.17 -15.22 -9.14
CA ILE A 6 8.62 -13.95 -8.56
C ILE A 6 7.70 -12.81 -9.00
N LEU A 7 7.41 -12.69 -10.30
CA LEU A 7 6.55 -11.63 -10.83
C LEU A 7 5.15 -11.65 -10.22
N SER A 8 4.59 -12.85 -9.97
CA SER A 8 3.27 -12.98 -9.32
C SER A 8 3.22 -12.50 -7.85
N MET A 9 4.36 -12.14 -7.26
CA MET A 9 4.47 -11.57 -5.91
C MET A 9 4.91 -10.09 -5.92
N VAL A 10 5.04 -9.47 -7.11
CA VAL A 10 5.53 -8.10 -7.26
C VAL A 10 4.36 -7.13 -7.35
N ASP A 11 4.44 -6.03 -6.63
CA ASP A 11 3.61 -4.84 -6.85
C ASP A 11 4.31 -3.94 -7.89
N HIS A 12 3.78 -3.89 -9.12
CA HIS A 12 4.33 -3.04 -10.16
C HIS A 12 4.00 -1.57 -9.88
N THR A 13 5.00 -0.80 -9.43
CA THR A 13 4.80 0.44 -8.69
C THR A 13 5.16 1.70 -9.50
N LEU A 14 4.28 2.70 -9.46
CA LEU A 14 4.55 4.06 -9.97
C LEU A 14 3.85 5.10 -9.08
N LEU A 15 4.62 5.80 -8.22
CA LEU A 15 4.13 6.72 -7.20
C LEU A 15 4.73 8.14 -7.29
N LYS A 16 5.30 8.50 -8.44
CA LYS A 16 5.84 9.85 -8.62
C LYS A 16 4.71 10.89 -8.64
N PRO A 17 4.87 12.04 -7.98
CA PRO A 17 3.83 13.07 -7.92
C PRO A 17 3.35 13.60 -9.28
N GLU A 18 4.25 13.62 -10.26
CA GLU A 18 3.98 14.09 -11.63
C GLU A 18 3.42 12.99 -12.55
N THR A 19 3.09 11.81 -12.01
CA THR A 19 2.62 10.68 -12.83
C THR A 19 1.34 11.00 -13.56
N THR A 20 1.34 10.75 -14.86
CA THR A 20 0.18 10.94 -15.74
C THR A 20 -0.61 9.65 -15.94
N TRP A 21 -1.86 9.79 -16.41
CA TRP A 21 -2.70 8.63 -16.73
C TRP A 21 -2.07 7.70 -17.78
N GLU A 22 -1.41 8.23 -18.81
CA GLU A 22 -0.78 7.41 -19.84
C GLU A 22 0.35 6.55 -19.26
N GLN A 23 1.09 7.06 -18.28
CA GLN A 23 2.10 6.29 -17.57
C GLN A 23 1.47 5.20 -16.68
N ILE A 24 0.39 5.52 -15.94
CA ILE A 24 -0.36 4.53 -15.16
C ILE A 24 -0.92 3.42 -16.05
N LYS A 25 -1.49 3.78 -17.20
CA LYS A 25 -1.99 2.82 -18.17
C LYS A 25 -0.88 1.89 -18.67
N GLY A 26 0.32 2.44 -18.93
CA GLY A 26 1.49 1.64 -19.33
C GLY A 26 1.86 0.57 -18.30
N ILE A 27 1.89 0.93 -17.00
CA ILE A 27 2.18 -0.09 -15.96
C ILE A 27 1.04 -1.08 -15.77
N CYS A 28 -0.21 -0.70 -16.01
CA CYS A 28 -1.32 -1.65 -16.02
C CYS A 28 -1.17 -2.68 -17.14
N ASP A 29 -0.81 -2.22 -18.34
CA ASP A 29 -0.58 -3.10 -19.49
C ASP A 29 0.60 -4.06 -19.24
N ASP A 30 1.69 -3.57 -18.63
CA ASP A 30 2.83 -4.41 -18.25
C ASP A 30 2.45 -5.41 -17.14
N ALA A 31 1.73 -4.97 -16.11
CA ALA A 31 1.27 -5.84 -15.04
C ALA A 31 0.40 -6.99 -15.54
N MET A 32 -0.54 -6.70 -16.44
CA MET A 32 -1.38 -7.72 -17.08
C MET A 32 -0.55 -8.67 -17.94
N LYS A 33 0.41 -8.15 -18.70
CA LYS A 33 1.29 -8.95 -19.58
C LYS A 33 2.19 -9.91 -18.79
N TYR A 34 2.71 -9.45 -17.65
CA TYR A 34 3.66 -10.21 -16.83
C TYR A 34 3.03 -10.89 -15.62
N HIS A 35 1.71 -10.72 -15.40
CA HIS A 35 0.93 -11.30 -14.31
C HIS A 35 1.53 -10.97 -12.94
N THR A 36 1.78 -9.68 -12.68
CA THR A 36 2.20 -9.22 -11.35
C THR A 36 1.06 -9.37 -10.33
N ALA A 37 1.38 -9.33 -9.02
CA ALA A 37 0.37 -9.40 -7.97
C ALA A 37 -0.60 -8.22 -8.06
N THR A 38 -0.04 -7.01 -8.09
CA THR A 38 -0.80 -5.76 -8.19
C THR A 38 -0.10 -4.74 -9.09
N VAL A 39 -0.81 -3.65 -9.36
CA VAL A 39 -0.22 -2.35 -9.69
C VAL A 39 -0.37 -1.44 -8.48
N CYS A 40 0.73 -0.81 -8.03
CA CYS A 40 0.71 0.13 -6.91
C CYS A 40 0.82 1.56 -7.44
N ILE A 41 -0.23 2.36 -7.22
CA ILE A 41 -0.46 3.65 -7.90
C ILE A 41 -1.00 4.71 -6.93
N PRO A 42 -0.91 6.02 -7.26
CA PRO A 42 -1.51 7.06 -6.44
C PRO A 42 -3.03 6.88 -6.30
N ALA A 43 -3.57 7.16 -5.10
CA ALA A 43 -4.97 6.92 -4.75
C ALA A 43 -5.97 7.55 -5.74
N SER A 44 -5.66 8.71 -6.31
CA SER A 44 -6.48 9.41 -7.30
C SER A 44 -6.73 8.62 -8.60
N TYR A 45 -5.91 7.61 -8.89
CA TYR A 45 -6.05 6.76 -10.08
C TYR A 45 -6.73 5.42 -9.81
N VAL A 46 -6.97 5.03 -8.56
CA VAL A 46 -7.49 3.70 -8.18
C VAL A 46 -8.76 3.34 -8.95
N ALA A 47 -9.81 4.18 -8.87
CA ALA A 47 -11.08 3.90 -9.55
C ALA A 47 -10.92 3.78 -11.07
N ARG A 48 -10.11 4.66 -11.67
CA ARG A 48 -9.87 4.65 -13.12
C ARG A 48 -9.06 3.42 -13.54
N CYS A 49 -8.06 3.04 -12.75
CA CYS A 49 -7.24 1.85 -12.99
C CYS A 49 -8.08 0.58 -12.87
N LYS A 50 -8.91 0.47 -11.84
CA LYS A 50 -9.82 -0.67 -11.65
C LYS A 50 -10.75 -0.83 -12.86
N ALA A 51 -11.39 0.26 -13.29
CA ALA A 51 -12.25 0.24 -14.49
C ALA A 51 -11.48 -0.14 -15.77
N TYR A 52 -10.23 0.34 -15.92
CA TYR A 52 -9.42 0.02 -17.09
C TYR A 52 -9.05 -1.46 -17.18
N MET A 53 -8.76 -2.09 -16.03
CA MET A 53 -8.33 -3.48 -15.96
C MET A 53 -9.50 -4.48 -15.86
N GLN A 54 -10.70 -4.04 -15.47
CA GLN A 54 -11.83 -4.90 -15.09
C GLN A 54 -12.14 -6.02 -16.10
N ASP A 55 -12.11 -5.73 -17.40
CA ASP A 55 -12.44 -6.66 -18.46
C ASP A 55 -11.22 -7.33 -19.11
N LYS A 56 -10.02 -7.03 -18.62
CA LYS A 56 -8.76 -7.40 -19.28
C LYS A 56 -7.83 -8.24 -18.41
N ALA A 57 -7.94 -8.10 -17.10
CA ALA A 57 -6.96 -8.62 -16.16
C ALA A 57 -7.34 -9.98 -15.61
N ASP A 58 -6.56 -10.99 -15.94
CA ASP A 58 -6.53 -12.24 -15.18
C ASP A 58 -5.82 -12.03 -13.85
N LYS A 59 -6.54 -11.54 -12.83
CA LYS A 59 -6.10 -11.53 -11.42
C LYS A 59 -5.05 -10.51 -10.99
N VAL A 60 -4.77 -9.45 -11.73
CA VAL A 60 -3.92 -8.35 -11.24
C VAL A 60 -4.74 -7.43 -10.34
N GLY A 61 -4.31 -7.27 -9.09
CA GLY A 61 -4.95 -6.37 -8.13
C GLY A 61 -4.55 -4.91 -8.31
N VAL A 62 -5.27 -4.01 -7.64
CA VAL A 62 -4.90 -2.60 -7.50
C VAL A 62 -4.50 -2.32 -6.06
N CYS A 63 -3.27 -1.87 -5.87
CA CYS A 63 -2.73 -1.40 -4.60
C CYS A 63 -2.60 0.13 -4.62
N THR A 64 -2.72 0.75 -3.47
CA THR A 64 -2.39 2.17 -3.29
C THR A 64 -1.77 2.42 -1.92
N VAL A 65 -1.19 3.61 -1.75
CA VAL A 65 -0.51 4.02 -0.51
C VAL A 65 -1.34 5.03 0.27
N ILE A 66 -1.21 5.02 1.61
CA ILE A 66 -1.83 5.98 2.53
C ILE A 66 -0.84 6.50 3.55
N GLY A 67 -1.04 7.74 4.03
CA GLY A 67 -0.07 8.41 4.89
C GLY A 67 1.31 8.57 4.23
N PHE A 68 1.39 8.39 2.94
CA PHE A 68 2.62 8.27 2.18
C PHE A 68 3.14 9.64 1.68
N PRO A 69 4.48 9.88 1.64
CA PRO A 69 5.52 8.93 2.06
C PRO A 69 5.94 9.06 3.52
N THR A 70 5.41 9.98 4.28
CA THR A 70 5.98 10.46 5.54
C THR A 70 5.46 9.78 6.81
N GLY A 71 4.28 9.18 6.75
CA GLY A 71 3.67 8.47 7.87
C GLY A 71 3.13 9.30 9.03
N TYR A 72 3.34 10.63 9.05
CA TYR A 72 3.00 11.48 10.20
C TYR A 72 1.60 12.12 10.15
N SER A 73 0.75 11.73 9.20
CA SER A 73 -0.67 12.12 9.23
C SER A 73 -1.35 11.55 10.47
N THR A 74 -2.44 12.19 10.92
CA THR A 74 -3.21 11.63 12.04
C THR A 74 -3.82 10.28 11.67
N THR A 75 -4.09 9.46 12.68
CA THR A 75 -4.73 8.15 12.49
C THR A 75 -6.07 8.27 11.76
N GLU A 76 -6.88 9.27 12.11
CA GLU A 76 -8.18 9.52 11.47
C GLU A 76 -8.04 9.82 9.98
N THR A 77 -7.01 10.58 9.60
CA THR A 77 -6.72 10.87 8.19
C THR A 77 -6.38 9.58 7.44
N LYS A 78 -5.47 8.76 7.97
CA LYS A 78 -5.10 7.49 7.34
C LYS A 78 -6.27 6.50 7.27
N VAL A 79 -7.12 6.45 8.32
CA VAL A 79 -8.35 5.65 8.33
C VAL A 79 -9.31 6.09 7.20
N PHE A 80 -9.48 7.40 7.02
CA PHE A 80 -10.27 7.94 5.92
C PHE A 80 -9.68 7.58 4.55
N GLU A 81 -8.36 7.75 4.36
CA GLU A 81 -7.66 7.40 3.13
C GLU A 81 -7.83 5.90 2.80
N ALA A 82 -7.70 5.00 3.80
CA ALA A 82 -7.88 3.56 3.61
C ALA A 82 -9.32 3.21 3.19
N ALA A 83 -10.31 3.76 3.88
CA ALA A 83 -11.72 3.54 3.55
C ALA A 83 -12.08 4.05 2.15
N ASP A 84 -11.55 5.23 1.76
CA ASP A 84 -11.76 5.81 0.43
C ASP A 84 -11.07 4.98 -0.66
N ALA A 85 -9.84 4.51 -0.41
CA ALA A 85 -9.11 3.65 -1.34
C ALA A 85 -9.88 2.35 -1.63
N VAL A 86 -10.36 1.66 -0.59
CA VAL A 86 -11.17 0.43 -0.73
C VAL A 86 -12.48 0.71 -1.46
N LYS A 87 -13.18 1.78 -1.12
CA LYS A 87 -14.41 2.21 -1.79
C LYS A 87 -14.19 2.45 -3.29
N ASN A 88 -13.03 2.97 -3.68
CA ASN A 88 -12.63 3.22 -5.05
C ASN A 88 -12.14 1.95 -5.78
N GLY A 89 -12.02 0.81 -5.08
CA GLY A 89 -11.70 -0.49 -5.66
C GLY A 89 -10.26 -0.94 -5.47
N ALA A 90 -9.53 -0.39 -4.50
CA ALA A 90 -8.24 -0.95 -4.10
C ALA A 90 -8.42 -2.36 -3.50
N ASP A 91 -7.61 -3.30 -3.97
CA ASP A 91 -7.55 -4.67 -3.44
C ASP A 91 -6.57 -4.76 -2.27
N GLU A 92 -5.57 -3.89 -2.25
CA GLU A 92 -4.54 -3.79 -1.21
C GLU A 92 -4.25 -2.32 -0.87
N VAL A 93 -3.89 -2.07 0.38
CA VAL A 93 -3.52 -0.73 0.89
C VAL A 93 -2.20 -0.82 1.62
N ASP A 94 -1.25 0.06 1.30
CA ASP A 94 0.05 0.16 1.94
C ASP A 94 0.11 1.42 2.81
N MET A 95 0.15 1.25 4.12
CA MET A 95 0.28 2.38 5.06
C MET A 95 1.73 2.63 5.44
N VAL A 96 2.12 3.89 5.63
CA VAL A 96 3.37 4.23 6.31
C VAL A 96 3.07 4.47 7.79
N ILE A 97 3.85 3.84 8.69
CA ILE A 97 3.72 4.02 10.14
C ILE A 97 4.04 5.46 10.54
N ASN A 98 3.56 5.89 11.73
CA ASN A 98 4.08 7.10 12.34
C ASN A 98 5.45 6.81 12.99
N ILE A 99 6.51 7.10 12.23
CA ILE A 99 7.90 6.81 12.63
C ILE A 99 8.27 7.58 13.91
N GLY A 100 7.76 8.80 14.07
CA GLY A 100 7.97 9.59 15.28
C GLY A 100 7.42 8.92 16.52
N MET A 101 6.20 8.37 16.45
CA MET A 101 5.62 7.60 17.56
C MET A 101 6.48 6.38 17.93
N LEU A 102 6.97 5.64 16.92
CA LEU A 102 7.86 4.51 17.15
C LEU A 102 9.18 4.93 17.82
N LYS A 103 9.78 6.06 17.38
CA LYS A 103 11.00 6.63 17.96
C LYS A 103 10.80 7.05 19.43
N ASP A 104 9.62 7.54 19.75
CA ASP A 104 9.23 7.94 21.12
C ASP A 104 8.90 6.71 22.02
N GLY A 105 8.97 5.48 21.50
CA GLY A 105 8.62 4.26 22.23
C GLY A 105 7.11 4.11 22.49
N ARG A 106 6.25 4.76 21.70
CA ARG A 106 4.78 4.72 21.81
C ARG A 106 4.21 3.55 21.02
N ASP A 107 4.72 2.36 21.26
CA ASP A 107 4.42 1.14 20.49
C ASP A 107 2.93 0.77 20.53
N ASP A 108 2.26 0.96 21.67
CA ASP A 108 0.81 0.73 21.80
C ASP A 108 -0.02 1.65 20.88
N GLU A 109 0.43 2.88 20.66
CA GLU A 109 -0.26 3.82 19.78
C GLU A 109 0.00 3.49 18.31
N VAL A 110 1.20 3.02 17.97
CA VAL A 110 1.51 2.49 16.62
C VAL A 110 0.63 1.27 16.32
N LEU A 111 0.51 0.34 17.26
CA LEU A 111 -0.37 -0.82 17.13
C LEU A 111 -1.85 -0.40 16.99
N ALA A 112 -2.30 0.56 17.79
CA ALA A 112 -3.67 1.06 17.72
C ALA A 112 -3.97 1.72 16.35
N GLU A 113 -3.02 2.48 15.79
CA GLU A 113 -3.11 3.05 14.45
C GLU A 113 -3.24 1.95 13.38
N ILE A 114 -2.36 0.95 13.39
CA ILE A 114 -2.40 -0.17 12.45
C ILE A 114 -3.76 -0.89 12.52
N ASN A 115 -4.24 -1.19 13.73
CA ASN A 115 -5.52 -1.87 13.93
C ASN A 115 -6.71 -1.04 13.43
N ALA A 116 -6.71 0.28 13.65
CA ALA A 116 -7.76 1.17 13.16
C ALA A 116 -7.80 1.19 11.63
N ILE A 117 -6.63 1.28 10.98
CA ILE A 117 -6.50 1.26 9.53
C ILE A 117 -6.87 -0.12 8.97
N LYS A 118 -6.41 -1.21 9.60
CA LYS A 118 -6.79 -2.59 9.18
C LYS A 118 -8.29 -2.79 9.18
N LYS A 119 -8.98 -2.26 10.19
CA LYS A 119 -10.44 -2.29 10.25
C LYS A 119 -11.08 -1.51 9.09
N ALA A 120 -10.52 -0.35 8.74
CA ALA A 120 -11.00 0.47 7.63
C ALA A 120 -10.79 -0.20 6.26
N CYS A 121 -9.81 -1.09 6.14
CA CYS A 121 -9.58 -1.89 4.94
C CYS A 121 -10.67 -2.97 4.70
N ALA A 122 -11.63 -3.16 5.61
CA ALA A 122 -12.83 -3.98 5.43
C ALA A 122 -12.55 -5.41 4.87
N GLY A 123 -11.48 -6.04 5.34
CA GLY A 123 -11.07 -7.40 4.91
C GLY A 123 -10.03 -7.43 3.79
N HIS A 124 -9.78 -6.31 3.12
CA HIS A 124 -8.69 -6.20 2.14
C HIS A 124 -7.31 -6.27 2.80
N THR A 125 -6.28 -6.57 2.00
CA THR A 125 -4.90 -6.65 2.47
C THR A 125 -4.42 -5.26 2.91
N LEU A 126 -3.86 -5.17 4.13
CA LEU A 126 -3.07 -4.04 4.59
C LEU A 126 -1.62 -4.47 4.67
N LYS A 127 -0.72 -3.73 4.04
CA LYS A 127 0.73 -3.88 4.22
C LYS A 127 1.27 -2.66 4.98
N VAL A 128 2.28 -2.88 5.81
CA VAL A 128 2.79 -1.85 6.73
C VAL A 128 4.22 -1.49 6.31
N ILE A 129 4.39 -0.29 5.76
CA ILE A 129 5.69 0.27 5.42
C ILE A 129 6.31 0.81 6.70
N ILE A 130 7.40 0.21 7.15
CA ILE A 130 8.10 0.59 8.38
C ILE A 130 9.25 1.57 8.16
N GLU A 131 9.64 1.83 6.92
CA GLU A 131 10.74 2.73 6.52
C GLU A 131 12.08 2.36 7.16
N THR A 132 12.59 1.20 6.85
CA THR A 132 13.75 0.57 7.50
C THR A 132 15.02 1.42 7.52
N CYS A 133 15.20 2.32 6.55
CA CYS A 133 16.37 3.20 6.49
C CYS A 133 16.41 4.25 7.62
N LEU A 134 15.27 4.52 8.26
CA LEU A 134 15.15 5.44 9.39
C LEU A 134 15.15 4.73 10.75
N LEU A 135 15.18 3.39 10.77
CA LEU A 135 15.05 2.59 11.99
C LEU A 135 16.38 1.94 12.40
N THR A 136 16.59 1.81 13.71
CA THR A 136 17.62 0.94 14.28
C THR A 136 17.22 -0.54 14.14
N GLU A 137 18.17 -1.46 14.34
CA GLU A 137 17.86 -2.90 14.31
C GLU A 137 16.83 -3.28 15.39
N GLU A 138 16.93 -2.70 16.59
CA GLU A 138 15.97 -2.93 17.67
C GLU A 138 14.56 -2.46 17.31
N GLU A 139 14.45 -1.29 16.67
CA GLU A 139 13.16 -0.76 16.21
C GLU A 139 12.55 -1.60 15.10
N LYS A 140 13.35 -2.14 14.18
CA LYS A 140 12.88 -3.07 13.15
C LYS A 140 12.31 -4.35 13.76
N ILE A 141 13.01 -4.91 14.76
CA ILE A 141 12.54 -6.10 15.48
C ILE A 141 11.22 -5.81 16.20
N ARG A 142 11.15 -4.71 16.96
CA ARG A 142 9.88 -4.28 17.61
C ARG A 142 8.74 -4.14 16.60
N MET A 143 9.00 -3.56 15.43
CA MET A 143 7.97 -3.44 14.39
C MET A 143 7.51 -4.80 13.86
N CYS A 144 8.37 -5.80 13.77
CA CYS A 144 7.96 -7.15 13.43
C CYS A 144 6.97 -7.72 14.47
N ASP A 145 7.25 -7.49 15.76
CA ASP A 145 6.36 -7.93 16.84
C ASP A 145 5.02 -7.18 16.83
N ILE A 146 5.03 -5.87 16.52
CA ILE A 146 3.82 -5.03 16.47
C ILE A 146 2.91 -5.44 15.29
N VAL A 147 3.48 -5.83 14.15
CA VAL A 147 2.71 -6.15 12.93
C VAL A 147 2.22 -7.59 12.90
N SER A 148 2.85 -8.49 13.67
CA SER A 148 2.52 -9.93 13.70
C SER A 148 1.29 -10.24 14.54
#